data_f95c06dc386bcf037831012874527aa6
#
_entry.id   f95c06dc386bcf037831012874527aa6
#
_cell.length_a   1.000
_cell.length_b   1.000
_cell.length_c   1.000
_cell.angle_alpha   90.00
_cell.angle_beta   90.00
_cell.angle_gamma   90.00
#
_symmetry.space_group_name_H-M   'P 1'
#
loop_
_entity.id
_entity.type
_entity.pdbx_description
1 polymer ?
#
loop_
_entity_poly.entity_id
_entity_poly.type
_entity_poly.pdbx_seq_one_letter_code
_entity_poly.pdbx_strand_id
1 'polypeptide(L)'
;MTAAKIVIAYWLLPAEPARGFFSAIVHELAARFDAPIFEPHLTLYAGTKPNEEPSELLRRTFAGRESLHLSIRDVQSSEQFTKTLFVQFEPDPRLSEISLALRRASSSNADYELNPHLSLIYKTMQAAAKSELAKSIRVPFREVRFDSAKAVACTVPIQTREDVEAWRVLAAQRFTE
;
A
#
# COMPACT_ATOMS: atom_id res chain seq x y z
N MET A 1 -8.74 -21.36 -12.81
CA MET A 1 -9.01 -20.70 -11.52
C MET A 1 -7.73 -20.75 -10.69
N THR A 2 -7.14 -19.61 -10.38
CA THR A 2 -5.98 -19.57 -9.50
C THR A 2 -6.47 -19.86 -8.07
N ALA A 3 -5.91 -20.85 -7.40
CA ALA A 3 -6.28 -21.16 -6.02
C ALA A 3 -5.97 -19.97 -5.11
N ALA A 4 -6.88 -19.67 -4.17
CA ALA A 4 -6.68 -18.64 -3.17
C ALA A 4 -5.42 -18.96 -2.34
N LYS A 5 -4.53 -17.97 -2.22
CA LYS A 5 -3.27 -18.10 -1.50
C LYS A 5 -3.15 -16.97 -0.47
N ILE A 6 -2.74 -17.33 0.73
CA ILE A 6 -2.42 -16.31 1.76
C ILE A 6 -1.00 -15.80 1.52
N VAL A 7 -0.87 -14.47 1.45
CA VAL A 7 0.41 -13.76 1.41
C VAL A 7 0.49 -12.78 2.57
N ILE A 8 1.69 -12.34 2.90
CA ILE A 8 1.92 -11.24 3.83
C ILE A 8 2.38 -10.03 3.03
N ALA A 9 1.61 -8.96 3.13
CA ALA A 9 1.93 -7.66 2.57
C ALA A 9 2.56 -6.78 3.66
N TYR A 10 3.60 -6.05 3.28
CA TYR A 10 4.29 -5.10 4.15
C TYR A 10 4.02 -3.70 3.64
N TRP A 11 3.38 -2.92 4.50
CA TRP A 11 2.89 -1.58 4.17
C TRP A 11 3.70 -0.50 4.87
N LEU A 12 3.92 0.62 4.19
CA LEU A 12 4.22 1.91 4.81
C LEU A 12 2.93 2.69 5.00
N LEU A 13 2.81 3.37 6.13
CA LEU A 13 1.65 4.20 6.41
C LEU A 13 2.07 5.67 6.49
N PRO A 14 1.29 6.55 5.83
CA PRO A 14 1.54 7.97 5.91
C PRO A 14 1.35 8.49 7.33
N ALA A 15 2.16 9.47 7.72
CA ALA A 15 1.99 10.24 8.93
C ALA A 15 0.92 11.33 8.76
N GLU A 16 0.46 11.91 9.87
CA GLU A 16 -0.39 13.10 9.80
C GLU A 16 0.40 14.30 9.22
N PRO A 17 -0.25 15.21 8.49
CA PRO A 17 -1.69 15.27 8.16
C PRO A 17 -2.09 14.42 6.94
N ALA A 18 -1.15 13.84 6.21
CA ALA A 18 -1.42 13.10 4.98
C ALA A 18 -2.29 11.87 5.23
N ARG A 19 -2.13 11.19 6.37
CA ARG A 19 -2.97 10.03 6.75
C ARG A 19 -4.45 10.42 6.78
N GLY A 20 -4.80 11.46 7.52
CA GLY A 20 -6.18 11.94 7.62
C GLY A 20 -6.74 12.36 6.27
N PHE A 21 -5.95 13.05 5.46
CA PHE A 21 -6.33 13.48 4.13
C PHE A 21 -6.66 12.30 3.21
N PHE A 22 -5.78 11.32 3.10
CA PHE A 22 -6.02 10.15 2.24
C PHE A 22 -7.14 9.26 2.77
N SER A 23 -7.27 9.12 4.09
CA SER A 23 -8.40 8.41 4.70
C SER A 23 -9.74 9.04 4.34
N ALA A 24 -9.83 10.37 4.37
CA ALA A 24 -11.05 11.08 3.97
C ALA A 24 -11.40 10.82 2.50
N ILE A 25 -10.42 10.82 1.60
CA ILE A 25 -10.64 10.50 0.17
C ILE A 25 -11.12 9.05 0.01
N VAL A 26 -10.49 8.09 0.67
CA VAL A 26 -10.90 6.67 0.59
C VAL A 26 -12.36 6.51 1.05
N HIS A 27 -12.75 7.15 2.17
CA HIS A 27 -14.12 7.09 2.67
C HIS A 27 -15.13 7.75 1.73
N GLU A 28 -14.81 8.94 1.19
CA GLU A 28 -15.65 9.64 0.24
C GLU A 28 -15.88 8.80 -1.04
N LEU A 29 -14.80 8.28 -1.62
CA LEU A 29 -14.89 7.47 -2.84
C LEU A 29 -15.60 6.13 -2.57
N ALA A 30 -15.35 5.50 -1.42
CA ALA A 30 -16.03 4.27 -1.02
C ALA A 30 -17.55 4.49 -0.89
N ALA A 31 -17.98 5.57 -0.27
CA ALA A 31 -19.40 5.92 -0.15
C ALA A 31 -20.03 6.24 -1.50
N ARG A 32 -19.33 7.00 -2.36
CA ARG A 32 -19.83 7.44 -3.67
C ARG A 32 -19.96 6.31 -4.68
N PHE A 33 -19.05 5.35 -4.65
CA PHE A 33 -18.94 4.29 -5.66
C PHE A 33 -19.26 2.89 -5.12
N ASP A 34 -19.72 2.77 -3.90
CA ASP A 34 -19.95 1.49 -3.23
C ASP A 34 -18.69 0.60 -3.32
N ALA A 35 -17.58 1.09 -2.80
CA ALA A 35 -16.29 0.42 -2.77
C ALA A 35 -15.88 0.05 -1.33
N PRO A 36 -14.94 -0.88 -1.13
CA PRO A 36 -14.43 -1.18 0.21
C PRO A 36 -13.65 0.00 0.80
N ILE A 37 -13.73 0.14 2.12
CA ILE A 37 -12.89 1.06 2.89
C ILE A 37 -11.63 0.31 3.32
N PHE A 38 -10.49 0.97 3.23
CA PHE A 38 -9.20 0.44 3.66
C PHE A 38 -8.29 1.55 4.19
N GLU A 39 -7.31 1.17 4.99
CA GLU A 39 -6.30 2.10 5.50
C GLU A 39 -5.34 2.52 4.37
N PRO A 40 -5.13 3.83 4.13
CA PRO A 40 -4.18 4.29 3.13
C PRO A 40 -2.77 3.79 3.40
N HIS A 41 -2.15 3.16 2.42
CA HIS A 41 -0.83 2.55 2.55
C HIS A 41 -0.08 2.47 1.22
N LEU A 42 1.24 2.34 1.31
CA LEU A 42 2.11 1.99 0.21
C LEU A 42 2.66 0.58 0.45
N THR A 43 2.43 -0.34 -0.49
CA THR A 43 2.95 -1.71 -0.36
C THR A 43 4.41 -1.77 -0.79
N LEU A 44 5.27 -2.19 0.13
CA LEU A 44 6.70 -2.40 -0.10
C LEU A 44 7.00 -3.74 -0.74
N TYR A 45 6.30 -4.78 -0.29
CA TYR A 45 6.42 -6.15 -0.77
C TYR A 45 5.20 -6.96 -0.32
N ALA A 46 4.82 -7.93 -1.13
CA ALA A 46 3.84 -8.94 -0.75
C ALA A 46 4.31 -10.31 -1.24
N GLY A 47 4.32 -11.29 -0.36
CA GLY A 47 4.81 -12.63 -0.69
C GLY A 47 4.43 -13.68 0.34
N THR A 48 5.03 -14.85 0.22
CA THR A 48 4.82 -15.96 1.15
C THR A 48 5.25 -15.61 2.58
N LYS A 49 4.72 -16.33 3.56
CA LYS A 49 5.12 -16.17 4.96
C LYS A 49 6.65 -16.28 5.10
N PRO A 50 7.32 -15.34 5.78
CA PRO A 50 8.75 -15.45 6.04
C PRO A 50 9.07 -16.60 7.00
N ASN A 51 10.36 -16.96 7.11
CA ASN A 51 10.82 -17.98 8.04
C ASN A 51 10.82 -17.49 9.51
N GLU A 52 10.76 -16.18 9.71
CA GLU A 52 10.68 -15.53 11.03
C GLU A 52 9.27 -14.94 11.25
N GLU A 53 8.93 -14.61 12.49
CA GLU A 53 7.66 -13.95 12.78
C GLU A 53 7.60 -12.54 12.13
N PRO A 54 6.45 -12.15 11.54
CA PRO A 54 6.31 -10.87 10.87
C PRO A 54 6.64 -9.65 11.75
N SER A 55 6.37 -9.73 13.05
CA SER A 55 6.73 -8.70 14.02
C SER A 55 8.25 -8.51 14.16
N GLU A 56 9.01 -9.62 14.22
CA GLU A 56 10.46 -9.60 14.28
C GLU A 56 11.06 -9.08 12.98
N LEU A 57 10.52 -9.49 11.84
CA LEU A 57 10.95 -8.99 10.54
C LEU A 57 10.73 -7.48 10.42
N LEU A 58 9.56 -6.96 10.81
CA LEU A 58 9.30 -5.52 10.83
C LEU A 58 10.26 -4.79 11.77
N ARG A 59 10.40 -5.27 13.00
CA ARG A 59 11.30 -4.67 13.98
C ARG A 59 12.74 -4.60 13.43
N ARG A 60 13.25 -5.68 12.89
CA ARG A 60 14.61 -5.75 12.34
C ARG A 60 14.79 -4.85 11.11
N THR A 61 13.77 -4.79 10.25
CA THR A 61 13.81 -3.99 9.02
C THR A 61 13.75 -2.49 9.30
N PHE A 62 12.99 -2.08 10.32
CA PHE A 62 12.71 -0.67 10.61
C PHE A 62 13.32 -0.16 11.92
N ALA A 63 14.03 -1.00 12.69
CA ALA A 63 14.69 -0.56 13.93
C ALA A 63 15.67 0.58 13.65
N GLY A 64 15.52 1.69 14.38
CA GLY A 64 16.39 2.86 14.27
C GLY A 64 16.26 3.63 12.94
N ARG A 65 15.32 3.30 12.08
CA ARG A 65 15.05 4.08 10.88
C ARG A 65 14.20 5.30 11.21
N GLU A 66 14.59 6.42 10.64
CA GLU A 66 13.80 7.65 10.64
C GLU A 66 12.64 7.56 9.65
N SER A 67 11.68 8.46 9.79
CA SER A 67 10.57 8.62 8.86
C SER A 67 11.06 8.78 7.42
N LEU A 68 10.34 8.19 6.47
CA LEU A 68 10.63 8.30 5.05
C LEU A 68 9.79 9.43 4.44
N HIS A 69 10.43 10.28 3.67
CA HIS A 69 9.79 11.34 2.91
C HIS A 69 9.83 10.99 1.43
N LEU A 70 8.67 10.87 0.80
CA LEU A 70 8.53 10.46 -0.58
C LEU A 70 7.83 11.54 -1.40
N SER A 71 8.46 11.94 -2.50
CA SER A 71 7.90 12.92 -3.42
C SER A 71 6.75 12.33 -4.22
N ILE A 72 5.65 13.08 -4.34
CA ILE A 72 4.52 12.73 -5.18
C ILE A 72 4.86 13.09 -6.64
N ARG A 73 4.58 12.15 -7.55
CA ARG A 73 4.63 12.41 -8.98
C ARG A 73 3.30 12.97 -9.48
N ASP A 74 2.22 12.21 -9.38
CA ASP A 74 0.89 12.54 -9.86
C ASP A 74 -0.19 11.58 -9.30
N VAL A 75 -1.43 11.82 -9.68
CA VAL A 75 -2.56 10.90 -9.47
C VAL A 75 -2.84 10.20 -10.78
N GLN A 76 -2.85 8.87 -10.74
CA GLN A 76 -3.03 8.00 -11.91
C GLN A 76 -4.18 7.01 -11.72
N SER A 77 -4.55 6.33 -12.79
CA SER A 77 -5.51 5.23 -12.79
C SER A 77 -5.00 4.04 -13.60
N SER A 78 -5.51 2.84 -13.28
CA SER A 78 -5.20 1.62 -14.03
C SER A 78 -6.41 0.68 -14.11
N GLU A 79 -6.25 -0.43 -14.83
CA GLU A 79 -7.27 -1.48 -14.95
C GLU A 79 -7.25 -2.49 -13.78
N GLN A 80 -6.26 -2.41 -12.90
CA GLN A 80 -6.16 -3.32 -11.76
C GLN A 80 -7.12 -2.89 -10.64
N PHE A 81 -7.89 -3.84 -10.11
CA PHE A 81 -8.85 -3.61 -9.02
C PHE A 81 -8.21 -2.92 -7.81
N THR A 82 -7.04 -3.37 -7.37
CA THR A 82 -6.32 -2.81 -6.22
C THR A 82 -5.51 -1.56 -6.54
N LYS A 83 -5.56 -1.09 -7.78
CA LYS A 83 -4.82 0.07 -8.28
C LYS A 83 -5.66 0.89 -9.24
N THR A 84 -6.95 1.00 -8.96
CA THR A 84 -7.91 1.67 -9.84
C THR A 84 -7.62 3.16 -9.96
N LEU A 85 -7.42 3.83 -8.84
CA LEU A 85 -7.03 5.23 -8.72
C LEU A 85 -6.01 5.34 -7.59
N PHE A 86 -4.88 5.98 -7.83
CA PHE A 86 -3.78 5.99 -6.87
C PHE A 86 -2.88 7.22 -7.02
N VAL A 87 -2.22 7.54 -5.93
CA VAL A 87 -1.09 8.50 -5.90
C VAL A 87 0.18 7.74 -6.25
N GLN A 88 0.86 8.17 -7.31
CA GLN A 88 2.16 7.66 -7.72
C GLN A 88 3.26 8.47 -7.04
N PHE A 89 4.20 7.79 -6.41
CA PHE A 89 5.42 8.41 -5.85
C PHE A 89 6.60 8.26 -6.80
N GLU A 90 7.57 9.16 -6.67
CA GLU A 90 8.86 9.01 -7.34
C GLU A 90 9.62 7.80 -6.81
N PRO A 91 10.41 7.12 -7.65
CA PRO A 91 11.31 6.07 -7.18
C PRO A 91 12.26 6.58 -6.10
N ASP A 92 12.44 5.78 -5.05
CA ASP A 92 13.36 6.09 -3.94
C ASP A 92 14.25 4.87 -3.66
N PRO A 93 15.58 5.00 -3.68
CA PRO A 93 16.49 3.88 -3.43
C PRO A 93 16.28 3.21 -2.07
N ARG A 94 15.89 3.98 -1.03
CA ARG A 94 15.62 3.45 0.31
C ARG A 94 14.45 2.47 0.30
N LEU A 95 13.39 2.74 -0.50
CA LEU A 95 12.27 1.81 -0.66
C LEU A 95 12.71 0.52 -1.34
N SER A 96 13.55 0.61 -2.36
CA SER A 96 14.08 -0.54 -3.08
C SER A 96 14.92 -1.44 -2.18
N GLU A 97 15.74 -0.86 -1.31
CA GLU A 97 16.52 -1.60 -0.30
C GLU A 97 15.62 -2.33 0.70
N ILE A 98 14.61 -1.64 1.23
CA ILE A 98 13.65 -2.23 2.19
C ILE A 98 12.87 -3.35 1.52
N SER A 99 12.33 -3.12 0.32
CA SER A 99 11.58 -4.11 -0.44
C SER A 99 12.42 -5.37 -0.69
N LEU A 100 13.68 -5.20 -1.08
CA LEU A 100 14.60 -6.30 -1.30
C LEU A 100 14.90 -7.08 -0.01
N ALA A 101 15.07 -6.40 1.13
CA ALA A 101 15.29 -7.04 2.42
C ALA A 101 14.07 -7.90 2.84
N LEU A 102 12.86 -7.38 2.67
CA LEU A 102 11.61 -8.10 2.95
C LEU A 102 11.44 -9.32 2.03
N ARG A 103 11.75 -9.17 0.73
CA ARG A 103 11.71 -10.25 -0.25
C ARG A 103 12.66 -11.38 0.11
N ARG A 104 13.90 -11.04 0.47
CA ARG A 104 14.92 -12.04 0.87
C ARG A 104 14.51 -12.81 2.11
N ALA A 105 13.90 -12.15 3.10
CA ALA A 105 13.39 -12.80 4.31
C ALA A 105 12.23 -13.78 4.02
N SER A 106 11.47 -13.55 2.97
CA SER A 106 10.35 -14.41 2.55
C SER A 106 10.78 -15.60 1.69
N SER A 107 12.08 -15.80 1.48
CA SER A 107 12.64 -16.90 0.64
C SER A 107 11.98 -17.01 -0.74
N SER A 108 11.46 -15.91 -1.27
CA SER A 108 10.79 -15.85 -2.55
C SER A 108 11.78 -15.54 -3.67
N ASN A 109 11.78 -16.39 -4.69
CA ASN A 109 12.51 -16.14 -5.93
C ASN A 109 11.65 -15.41 -6.99
N ALA A 110 10.40 -15.06 -6.64
CA ALA A 110 9.53 -14.35 -7.56
C ALA A 110 10.08 -12.95 -7.84
N ASP A 111 10.12 -12.57 -9.10
CA ASP A 111 10.42 -11.20 -9.49
C ASP A 111 9.31 -10.28 -8.97
N TYR A 112 9.69 -9.34 -8.14
CA TYR A 112 8.81 -8.30 -7.63
C TYR A 112 9.43 -6.95 -7.97
N GLU A 113 8.76 -6.20 -8.80
CA GLU A 113 9.14 -4.82 -9.11
C GLU A 113 8.35 -3.87 -8.22
N LEU A 114 9.07 -3.11 -7.42
CA LEU A 114 8.47 -2.11 -6.56
C LEU A 114 7.99 -0.93 -7.40
N ASN A 115 6.69 -0.69 -7.38
CA ASN A 115 6.06 0.50 -7.92
C ASN A 115 5.44 1.29 -6.76
N PRO A 116 6.10 2.35 -6.24
CA PRO A 116 5.64 3.05 -5.05
C PRO A 116 4.36 3.85 -5.34
N HIS A 117 3.23 3.37 -4.82
CA HIS A 117 1.94 4.03 -4.96
C HIS A 117 1.07 3.85 -3.72
N LEU A 118 0.11 4.75 -3.54
CA LEU A 118 -0.93 4.70 -2.51
C LEU A 118 -2.29 4.73 -3.19
N SER A 119 -3.04 3.64 -3.07
CA SER A 119 -4.36 3.50 -3.68
C SER A 119 -5.41 4.32 -2.95
N LEU A 120 -6.35 4.87 -3.72
CA LEU A 120 -7.45 5.71 -3.21
C LEU A 120 -8.81 5.02 -3.32
N ILE A 121 -8.96 4.05 -4.21
CA ILE A 121 -10.17 3.24 -4.38
C ILE A 121 -9.83 1.88 -4.98
N TYR A 122 -10.53 0.85 -4.54
CA TYR A 122 -10.54 -0.49 -5.13
C TYR A 122 -11.92 -0.75 -5.74
N LYS A 123 -12.03 -0.58 -7.04
CA LYS A 123 -13.28 -0.76 -7.77
C LYS A 123 -13.03 -0.93 -9.27
N THR A 124 -13.67 -1.89 -9.90
CA THR A 124 -13.70 -1.94 -11.36
C THR A 124 -14.54 -0.78 -11.88
N MET A 125 -13.94 0.07 -12.70
CA MET A 125 -14.58 1.29 -13.24
C MET A 125 -14.25 1.46 -14.71
N GLN A 126 -15.13 2.16 -15.43
CA GLN A 126 -14.86 2.54 -16.81
C GLN A 126 -13.70 3.54 -16.92
N ALA A 127 -12.92 3.44 -17.99
CA ALA A 127 -11.73 4.25 -18.21
C ALA A 127 -11.99 5.76 -18.14
N ALA A 128 -13.10 6.23 -18.75
CA ALA A 128 -13.48 7.64 -18.70
C ALA A 128 -13.75 8.14 -17.28
N ALA A 129 -14.48 7.37 -16.46
CA ALA A 129 -14.77 7.72 -15.07
C ALA A 129 -13.50 7.80 -14.21
N LYS A 130 -12.58 6.84 -14.37
CA LYS A 130 -11.27 6.85 -13.68
C LYS A 130 -10.44 8.08 -14.07
N SER A 131 -10.38 8.39 -15.36
CA SER A 131 -9.62 9.54 -15.87
C SER A 131 -10.15 10.87 -15.31
N GLU A 132 -11.47 11.04 -15.28
CA GLU A 132 -12.07 12.25 -14.69
C GLU A 132 -11.82 12.36 -13.19
N LEU A 133 -11.92 11.26 -12.46
CA LEU A 133 -11.57 11.25 -11.03
C LEU A 133 -10.10 11.60 -10.80
N ALA A 134 -9.17 11.03 -11.55
CA ALA A 134 -7.75 11.32 -11.45
C ALA A 134 -7.46 12.82 -11.65
N LYS A 135 -8.15 13.45 -12.59
CA LYS A 135 -8.03 14.90 -12.85
C LYS A 135 -8.69 15.76 -11.76
N SER A 136 -9.71 15.27 -11.08
CA SER A 136 -10.47 16.02 -10.07
C SER A 136 -9.78 16.04 -8.71
N ILE A 137 -9.02 15.00 -8.36
CA ILE A 137 -8.36 14.89 -7.07
C ILE A 137 -7.16 15.82 -7.02
N ARG A 138 -7.16 16.72 -6.01
CA ARG A 138 -6.05 17.63 -5.72
C ARG A 138 -5.38 17.20 -4.43
N VAL A 139 -4.15 16.70 -4.53
CA VAL A 139 -3.33 16.37 -3.37
C VAL A 139 -2.54 17.62 -2.97
N PRO A 140 -2.73 18.17 -1.74
CA PRO A 140 -2.11 19.42 -1.32
C PRO A 140 -0.64 19.27 -0.90
N PHE A 141 -0.08 18.07 -1.03
CA PHE A 141 1.28 17.76 -0.63
C PHE A 141 2.18 17.58 -1.87
N ARG A 142 3.40 18.06 -1.80
CA ARG A 142 4.47 17.69 -2.75
C ARG A 142 5.21 16.44 -2.31
N GLU A 143 5.21 16.21 -1.00
CA GLU A 143 5.91 15.12 -0.34
C GLU A 143 5.04 14.57 0.78
N VAL A 144 5.10 13.27 1.01
CA VAL A 144 4.41 12.58 2.10
C VAL A 144 5.43 11.93 3.02
N ARG A 145 5.28 12.20 4.32
CA ARG A 145 6.04 11.53 5.37
C ARG A 145 5.37 10.21 5.72
N PHE A 146 6.15 9.14 5.81
CA PHE A 146 5.73 7.82 6.28
C PHE A 146 6.47 7.53 7.59
N ASP A 147 5.75 7.21 8.64
CA ASP A 147 6.27 7.08 10.01
C ASP A 147 6.06 5.71 10.65
N SER A 148 5.45 4.80 9.93
CA SER A 148 5.16 3.46 10.45
C SER A 148 5.01 2.42 9.34
N ALA A 149 5.13 1.15 9.72
CA ALA A 149 4.94 0.01 8.83
C ALA A 149 4.03 -1.03 9.47
N LYS A 150 3.33 -1.80 8.65
CA LYS A 150 2.50 -2.95 9.07
C LYS A 150 2.82 -4.18 8.24
N ALA A 151 2.69 -5.35 8.86
CA ALA A 151 2.58 -6.64 8.19
C ALA A 151 1.11 -7.08 8.22
N VAL A 152 0.57 -7.41 7.06
CA VAL A 152 -0.85 -7.69 6.88
C VAL A 152 -1.04 -8.98 6.11
N ALA A 153 -1.81 -9.92 6.66
CA ALA A 153 -2.20 -11.13 5.95
C ALA A 153 -3.32 -10.81 4.96
N CYS A 154 -3.11 -11.18 3.71
CA CYS A 154 -4.04 -10.98 2.61
C CYS A 154 -4.26 -12.30 1.87
N THR A 155 -5.50 -12.58 1.45
CA THR A 155 -5.79 -13.65 0.49
C THR A 155 -5.72 -13.08 -0.91
N VAL A 156 -4.94 -13.69 -1.79
CA VAL A 156 -4.81 -13.27 -3.19
C VAL A 156 -5.39 -14.30 -4.15
N PRO A 157 -5.93 -13.89 -5.30
CA PRO A 157 -6.05 -12.51 -5.80
C PRO A 157 -7.08 -11.68 -5.03
N ILE A 158 -6.83 -10.36 -4.89
CA ILE A 158 -7.77 -9.41 -4.29
C ILE A 158 -8.62 -8.83 -5.40
N GLN A 159 -9.91 -9.16 -5.42
CA GLN A 159 -10.82 -8.80 -6.51
C GLN A 159 -12.19 -8.31 -6.04
N THR A 160 -12.50 -8.49 -4.76
CA THR A 160 -13.81 -8.18 -4.18
C THR A 160 -13.67 -7.36 -2.90
N ARG A 161 -14.81 -6.81 -2.43
CA ARG A 161 -14.91 -6.14 -1.13
C ARG A 161 -14.51 -7.09 0.01
N GLU A 162 -15.00 -8.33 -0.06
CA GLU A 162 -14.78 -9.36 0.98
C GLU A 162 -13.28 -9.69 1.10
N ASP A 163 -12.55 -9.71 0.00
CA ASP A 163 -11.09 -9.92 0.02
C ASP A 163 -10.38 -8.79 0.79
N VAL A 164 -10.83 -7.56 0.65
CA VAL A 164 -10.27 -6.40 1.36
C VAL A 164 -10.66 -6.42 2.85
N GLU A 165 -11.91 -6.72 3.16
CA GLU A 165 -12.44 -6.78 4.52
C GLU A 165 -11.85 -7.97 5.32
N ALA A 166 -11.35 -8.99 4.63
CA ALA A 166 -10.67 -10.14 5.23
C ALA A 166 -9.21 -9.87 5.63
N TRP A 167 -8.65 -8.72 5.33
CA TRP A 167 -7.28 -8.37 5.69
C TRP A 167 -7.08 -8.36 7.21
N ARG A 168 -5.95 -8.85 7.65
CA ARG A 168 -5.63 -8.99 9.06
C ARG A 168 -4.26 -8.44 9.38
N VAL A 169 -4.19 -7.40 10.21
CA VAL A 169 -2.93 -6.87 10.71
C VAL A 169 -2.28 -7.88 11.63
N LEU A 170 -1.06 -8.30 11.32
CA LEU A 170 -0.27 -9.25 12.11
C LEU A 170 0.71 -8.52 13.03
N ALA A 171 1.25 -7.40 12.59
CA ALA A 171 2.23 -6.61 13.33
C ALA A 171 2.26 -5.16 12.84
N ALA A 172 2.70 -4.26 13.70
CA ALA A 172 2.94 -2.85 13.39
C ALA A 172 4.23 -2.37 14.05
N GLN A 173 4.94 -1.48 13.38
CA GLN A 173 6.18 -0.87 13.86
C GLN A 173 6.18 0.63 13.56
N ARG A 174 6.40 1.46 14.57
CA ARG A 174 6.69 2.88 14.39
C ARG A 174 8.18 3.11 14.13
N PHE A 175 8.48 4.14 13.37
CA PHE A 175 9.86 4.56 13.13
C PHE A 175 10.29 5.52 14.26
N THR A 176 11.59 5.72 14.38
CA THR A 176 12.14 6.77 15.26
C THR A 176 11.86 8.14 14.67
N GLU A 177 11.56 9.11 15.55
CA GLU A 177 11.39 10.51 15.15
C GLU A 177 12.72 11.16 14.78
#